data_0b86fa1c8d61363bb4e81173bbe0bf4a
#
_entry.id   0b86fa1c8d61363bb4e81173bbe0bf4a
#
_cell.length_a   1.000
_cell.length_b   1.000
_cell.length_c   1.000
_cell.angle_alpha   90.00
_cell.angle_beta   90.00
_cell.angle_gamma   90.00
#
_symmetry.space_group_name_H-M   'P 1'
#
loop_
_entity.id
_entity.type
_entity.pdbx_description
1 polymer ?
#
loop_
_entity_poly.entity_id
_entity_poly.type
_entity_poly.pdbx_seq_one_letter_code
_entity_poly.pdbx_strand_id
1 'polypeptide(L)'
;MKALRIFCLGGLLLLYAQVGMGQDSIRTEHLQEVKVNARQHRILTSTSPLQLLDKGDMLRLGVTDMADALHRMPGINLRDYGGAGGMKTVAVRGFGAGHTGVSYDGVLLSECQGGEIDVSRYSLDQVQTLRLTIGDNDDIFISARQASVAALLAIETMSEIPIDQQPHLSTQLQVGSFGYVSPYLRYVRRLSDRFTLQAMGEYTYAENDYPFLLHNGKYTTHERRTNSRMNSGHGELNMHWMMGRRADGMSRNQLWAKIYYYDNDRQLPGIVRYYTNVTAEQLHDRNAFAQARWQARSLDDRWMLKVQAKMNWASSAYQDTLVANRRNDATYWQREFYTSAALMWMPDDGWALDYSADWMMNSLNSTLATDLRPHRHGILQSL
;
A
#
# COMPACT_ATOMS: atom_id res chain seq x y z
N MET A 1 -21.54 -20.25 39.89
CA MET A 1 -22.57 -19.29 39.42
C MET A 1 -22.91 -18.16 40.41
N LYS A 2 -22.69 -18.28 41.73
CA LYS A 2 -22.94 -17.17 42.70
C LYS A 2 -21.83 -16.11 42.72
N ALA A 3 -20.60 -16.42 42.43
CA ALA A 3 -19.47 -15.45 42.41
C ALA A 3 -19.51 -14.49 41.21
N LEU A 4 -20.04 -14.91 40.06
CA LEU A 4 -20.12 -14.09 38.86
C LEU A 4 -21.20 -13.00 38.96
N ARG A 5 -22.26 -13.24 39.75
CA ARG A 5 -23.34 -12.25 39.98
C ARG A 5 -22.92 -11.12 40.91
N ILE A 6 -21.99 -11.37 41.85
CA ILE A 6 -21.48 -10.35 42.77
C ILE A 6 -20.52 -9.41 42.04
N PHE A 7 -19.77 -9.88 41.05
CA PHE A 7 -18.85 -9.06 40.27
C PHE A 7 -19.59 -8.10 39.33
N CYS A 8 -20.72 -8.55 38.73
CA CYS A 8 -21.54 -7.68 37.87
C CYS A 8 -22.33 -6.61 38.67
N LEU A 9 -22.74 -6.90 39.91
CA LEU A 9 -23.42 -5.91 40.74
C LEU A 9 -22.44 -4.86 41.29
N GLY A 10 -21.19 -5.25 41.60
CA GLY A 10 -20.16 -4.31 42.03
C GLY A 10 -19.71 -3.35 40.93
N GLY A 11 -19.67 -3.80 39.67
CA GLY A 11 -19.37 -2.96 38.51
C GLY A 11 -20.47 -1.93 38.21
N LEU A 12 -21.74 -2.30 38.40
CA LEU A 12 -22.89 -1.40 38.17
C LEU A 12 -22.99 -0.31 39.23
N LEU A 13 -22.61 -0.60 40.49
CA LEU A 13 -22.61 0.38 41.59
C LEU A 13 -21.46 1.40 41.48
N LEU A 14 -20.34 1.04 40.87
CA LEU A 14 -19.23 1.97 40.60
C LEU A 14 -19.55 2.95 39.45
N LEU A 15 -20.41 2.56 38.51
CA LEU A 15 -20.89 3.44 37.45
C LEU A 15 -21.93 4.48 37.91
N TYR A 16 -22.67 4.22 39.00
CA TYR A 16 -23.65 5.14 39.55
C TYR A 16 -23.05 6.19 40.51
N ALA A 17 -21.84 6.03 40.98
CA ALA A 17 -21.19 6.96 41.92
C ALA A 17 -20.53 8.18 41.26
N GLN A 18 -20.56 8.27 39.94
CA GLN A 18 -19.94 9.38 39.17
C GLN A 18 -20.92 10.45 38.70
N VAL A 19 -22.20 10.35 39.08
CA VAL A 19 -23.21 11.36 38.69
C VAL A 19 -23.56 12.17 39.92
N GLY A 20 -22.78 13.18 40.25
CA GLY A 20 -23.16 14.11 41.26
C GLY A 20 -22.04 14.96 41.84
N MET A 21 -21.47 15.86 41.04
CA MET A 21 -20.93 17.16 41.49
C MET A 21 -20.77 18.06 40.26
N GLY A 22 -21.87 18.55 39.74
CA GLY A 22 -21.88 19.70 38.87
C GLY A 22 -21.70 20.96 39.71
N GLN A 23 -20.53 21.54 39.74
CA GLN A 23 -20.30 22.90 40.17
C GLN A 23 -20.13 23.77 38.93
N ASP A 24 -21.17 24.54 38.61
CA ASP A 24 -21.14 25.60 37.61
C ASP A 24 -20.09 26.64 38.02
N SER A 25 -18.92 26.57 37.44
CA SER A 25 -18.08 27.73 37.25
C SER A 25 -18.03 28.03 35.77
N ILE A 26 -18.75 29.06 35.35
CA ILE A 26 -18.62 29.62 33.99
C ILE A 26 -17.20 30.17 33.86
N ARG A 27 -16.29 29.34 33.41
CA ARG A 27 -14.95 29.75 33.01
C ARG A 27 -15.07 30.23 31.57
N THR A 28 -15.12 31.52 31.37
CA THR A 28 -14.98 32.12 30.04
C THR A 28 -13.54 31.88 29.58
N GLU A 29 -13.32 30.79 28.90
CA GLU A 29 -12.08 30.62 28.12
C GLU A 29 -12.25 31.36 26.81
N HIS A 30 -11.38 32.33 26.56
CA HIS A 30 -11.21 32.92 25.26
C HIS A 30 -10.73 31.80 24.33
N LEU A 31 -11.65 31.27 23.56
CA LEU A 31 -11.29 30.38 22.44
C LEU A 31 -10.41 31.21 21.49
N GLN A 32 -9.15 30.82 21.36
CA GLN A 32 -8.32 31.31 20.28
C GLN A 32 -9.05 31.05 18.97
N GLU A 33 -9.19 32.11 18.18
CA GLU A 33 -9.76 32.04 16.84
C GLU A 33 -9.10 30.87 16.08
N VAL A 34 -9.83 29.78 15.87
CA VAL A 34 -9.39 28.68 15.04
C VAL A 34 -9.39 29.25 13.61
N LYS A 35 -8.24 29.72 13.16
CA LYS A 35 -8.02 29.98 11.73
C LYS A 35 -8.15 28.65 11.02
N VAL A 36 -9.34 28.36 10.53
CA VAL A 36 -9.55 27.33 9.52
C VAL A 36 -8.82 27.83 8.28
N ASN A 37 -7.56 27.50 8.15
CA ASN A 37 -6.89 27.55 6.86
C ASN A 37 -7.62 26.53 6.01
N ALA A 38 -8.61 26.96 5.24
CA ALA A 38 -9.12 26.16 4.14
C ALA A 38 -7.87 25.76 3.34
N ARG A 39 -7.51 24.47 3.35
CA ARG A 39 -6.52 23.95 2.41
C ARG A 39 -7.03 24.39 1.06
N GLN A 40 -6.36 25.37 0.45
CA GLN A 40 -6.58 25.63 -0.95
C GLN A 40 -6.40 24.29 -1.63
N HIS A 41 -7.48 23.77 -2.22
CA HIS A 41 -7.33 22.71 -3.19
C HIS A 41 -6.29 23.24 -4.18
N ARG A 42 -5.11 22.67 -4.15
CA ARG A 42 -4.13 22.94 -5.21
C ARG A 42 -4.88 22.63 -6.49
N ILE A 43 -5.21 23.66 -7.25
CA ILE A 43 -5.63 23.49 -8.63
C ILE A 43 -4.41 22.89 -9.29
N LEU A 44 -4.44 21.56 -9.46
CA LEU A 44 -3.39 20.83 -10.16
C LEU A 44 -3.59 21.19 -11.64
N THR A 45 -2.85 22.19 -12.09
CA THR A 45 -2.73 22.49 -13.51
C THR A 45 -1.78 21.45 -14.09
N SER A 46 -2.32 20.31 -14.46
CA SER A 46 -1.58 19.27 -15.18
C SER A 46 -2.03 19.29 -16.64
N THR A 47 -1.07 19.21 -17.56
CA THR A 47 -1.34 19.05 -19.00
C THR A 47 -1.79 17.62 -19.30
N SER A 48 -1.41 16.66 -18.47
CA SER A 48 -1.80 15.25 -18.55
C SER A 48 -2.98 14.94 -17.62
N PRO A 49 -3.81 13.94 -17.93
CA PRO A 49 -4.88 13.49 -17.07
C PRO A 49 -4.33 13.00 -15.73
N LEU A 50 -4.46 13.81 -14.71
CA LEU A 50 -4.04 13.52 -13.35
C LEU A 50 -5.27 13.36 -12.45
N GLN A 51 -5.32 12.26 -11.72
CA GLN A 51 -6.33 12.01 -10.69
C GLN A 51 -5.65 11.86 -9.34
N LEU A 52 -6.23 12.48 -8.35
CA LEU A 52 -5.74 12.47 -6.97
C LEU A 52 -6.86 12.05 -6.04
N LEU A 53 -6.58 11.10 -5.15
CA LEU A 53 -7.46 10.69 -4.08
C LEU A 53 -6.66 10.77 -2.78
N ASP A 54 -6.95 11.77 -1.95
CA ASP A 54 -6.28 11.95 -0.66
C ASP A 54 -6.99 11.17 0.46
N LYS A 55 -6.36 11.08 1.63
CA LYS A 55 -6.92 10.38 2.78
C LYS A 55 -8.27 10.95 3.22
N GLY A 56 -8.47 12.26 3.13
CA GLY A 56 -9.75 12.91 3.45
C GLY A 56 -10.85 12.52 2.47
N ASP A 57 -10.52 12.40 1.19
CA ASP A 57 -11.44 11.91 0.16
C ASP A 57 -11.80 10.45 0.39
N MET A 58 -10.82 9.60 0.70
CA MET A 58 -11.03 8.18 1.00
C MET A 58 -12.00 8.00 2.18
N LEU A 59 -11.80 8.77 3.26
CA LEU A 59 -12.69 8.76 4.42
C LEU A 59 -14.11 9.24 4.07
N ARG A 60 -14.25 10.31 3.28
CA ARG A 60 -15.56 10.84 2.85
C ARG A 60 -16.32 9.88 1.95
N LEU A 61 -15.62 9.16 1.10
CA LEU A 61 -16.19 8.17 0.19
C LEU A 61 -16.48 6.85 0.88
N GLY A 62 -16.02 6.65 2.13
CA GLY A 62 -16.24 5.44 2.90
C GLY A 62 -15.56 4.21 2.29
N VAL A 63 -14.44 4.40 1.58
CA VAL A 63 -13.69 3.27 0.99
C VAL A 63 -13.07 2.42 2.08
N THR A 64 -13.12 1.11 1.91
CA THR A 64 -12.75 0.13 2.94
C THR A 64 -11.45 -0.61 2.62
N ASP A 65 -11.09 -0.70 1.35
CA ASP A 65 -9.85 -1.34 0.89
C ASP A 65 -9.27 -0.64 -0.35
N MET A 66 -8.07 -1.06 -0.77
CA MET A 66 -7.37 -0.52 -1.93
C MET A 66 -8.18 -0.68 -3.22
N ALA A 67 -8.90 -1.78 -3.38
CA ALA A 67 -9.70 -2.03 -4.58
C ALA A 67 -10.88 -1.06 -4.67
N ASP A 68 -11.59 -0.83 -3.55
CA ASP A 68 -12.70 0.13 -3.51
C ASP A 68 -12.21 1.55 -3.79
N ALA A 69 -11.05 1.95 -3.23
CA ALA A 69 -10.42 3.23 -3.54
C ALA A 69 -10.13 3.39 -5.05
N LEU A 70 -9.54 2.35 -5.65
CA LEU A 70 -9.18 2.37 -7.07
C LEU A 70 -10.41 2.33 -8.00
N HIS A 71 -11.50 1.68 -7.60
CA HIS A 71 -12.77 1.73 -8.33
C HIS A 71 -13.39 3.13 -8.41
N ARG A 72 -13.02 4.03 -7.48
CA ARG A 72 -13.47 5.44 -7.51
C ARG A 72 -12.68 6.31 -8.50
N MET A 73 -11.58 5.79 -9.07
CA MET A 73 -10.74 6.51 -10.01
C MET A 73 -11.16 6.20 -11.44
N PRO A 74 -11.68 7.20 -12.23
CA PRO A 74 -12.12 6.97 -13.60
C PRO A 74 -11.00 6.45 -14.52
N GLY A 75 -11.33 5.47 -15.36
CA GLY A 75 -10.40 4.87 -16.32
C GLY A 75 -9.55 3.74 -15.77
N ILE A 76 -9.69 3.41 -14.48
CA ILE A 76 -9.13 2.19 -13.90
C ILE A 76 -10.08 1.02 -14.16
N ASN A 77 -9.52 -0.07 -14.64
CA ASN A 77 -10.14 -1.38 -14.68
C ASN A 77 -9.39 -2.29 -13.70
N LEU A 78 -10.03 -2.58 -12.58
CA LEU A 78 -9.49 -3.48 -11.58
C LEU A 78 -9.91 -4.91 -11.90
N ARG A 79 -8.93 -5.82 -12.01
CA ARG A 79 -9.19 -7.26 -12.06
C ARG A 79 -9.08 -7.81 -10.65
N ASP A 80 -10.18 -8.36 -10.15
CA ASP A 80 -10.27 -8.99 -8.85
C ASP A 80 -10.33 -10.51 -9.03
N TYR A 81 -9.31 -11.21 -8.53
CA TYR A 81 -9.18 -12.68 -8.62
C TYR A 81 -9.73 -13.41 -7.38
N GLY A 82 -10.56 -12.75 -6.60
CA GLY A 82 -11.29 -13.36 -5.48
C GLY A 82 -11.25 -12.50 -4.21
N GLY A 83 -12.35 -12.15 -3.66
CA GLY A 83 -12.68 -11.50 -2.41
C GLY A 83 -11.54 -10.96 -1.52
N ALA A 84 -11.69 -11.07 -0.22
CA ALA A 84 -10.62 -10.71 0.71
C ALA A 84 -9.41 -11.64 0.51
N GLY A 85 -8.20 -11.05 0.38
CA GLY A 85 -6.94 -11.78 0.13
C GLY A 85 -6.72 -12.25 -1.30
N GLY A 86 -7.68 -12.05 -2.22
CA GLY A 86 -7.49 -12.29 -3.64
C GLY A 86 -6.53 -11.28 -4.28
N MET A 87 -5.76 -11.72 -5.28
CA MET A 87 -4.92 -10.84 -6.07
C MET A 87 -5.78 -9.77 -6.79
N LYS A 88 -5.32 -8.54 -6.80
CA LYS A 88 -5.99 -7.42 -7.47
C LYS A 88 -4.98 -6.68 -8.33
N THR A 89 -5.23 -6.63 -9.65
CA THR A 89 -4.35 -5.95 -10.60
C THR A 89 -5.05 -4.78 -11.28
N VAL A 90 -4.26 -3.75 -11.60
CA VAL A 90 -4.76 -2.49 -12.15
C VAL A 90 -4.40 -2.37 -13.62
N ALA A 91 -5.40 -2.22 -14.46
CA ALA A 91 -5.28 -1.87 -15.86
C ALA A 91 -5.90 -0.49 -16.10
N VAL A 92 -5.29 0.33 -16.96
CA VAL A 92 -5.73 1.71 -17.19
C VAL A 92 -6.09 1.89 -18.67
N ARG A 93 -7.29 2.41 -18.94
CA ARG A 93 -7.79 2.74 -20.30
C ARG A 93 -7.62 1.61 -21.32
N GLY A 94 -7.80 0.35 -20.92
CA GLY A 94 -7.69 -0.80 -21.83
C GLY A 94 -6.27 -1.30 -22.07
N PHE A 95 -5.23 -0.65 -21.55
CA PHE A 95 -3.89 -1.24 -21.47
C PHE A 95 -3.88 -2.36 -20.42
N GLY A 96 -3.20 -3.45 -20.70
CA GLY A 96 -3.06 -4.54 -19.72
C GLY A 96 -2.34 -4.10 -18.44
N ALA A 97 -2.55 -4.84 -17.35
CA ALA A 97 -1.97 -4.50 -16.05
C ALA A 97 -0.41 -4.47 -16.08
N GLY A 98 0.24 -5.24 -16.95
CA GLY A 98 1.69 -5.19 -17.16
C GLY A 98 2.22 -3.88 -17.78
N HIS A 99 1.35 -3.01 -18.31
CA HIS A 99 1.70 -1.68 -18.85
C HIS A 99 1.39 -0.54 -17.87
N THR A 100 0.78 -0.83 -16.73
CA THR A 100 0.52 0.12 -15.66
C THR A 100 1.62 0.03 -14.62
N GLY A 101 2.41 1.09 -14.51
CA GLY A 101 3.41 1.19 -13.44
C GLY A 101 2.71 1.45 -12.11
N VAL A 102 3.15 0.76 -11.05
CA VAL A 102 2.74 1.04 -9.68
C VAL A 102 3.97 1.45 -8.90
N SER A 103 3.99 2.66 -8.34
CA SER A 103 5.06 3.10 -7.46
C SER A 103 4.60 3.16 -6.01
N TYR A 104 5.50 2.81 -5.10
CA TYR A 104 5.29 2.86 -3.67
C TYR A 104 6.30 3.81 -3.04
N ASP A 105 5.81 4.94 -2.52
CA ASP A 105 6.63 6.06 -2.04
C ASP A 105 7.71 6.52 -3.03
N GLY A 106 7.33 6.58 -4.32
CA GLY A 106 8.17 7.09 -5.39
C GLY A 106 9.16 6.08 -5.99
N VAL A 107 9.15 4.81 -5.56
CA VAL A 107 9.94 3.73 -6.17
C VAL A 107 9.03 2.76 -6.91
N LEU A 108 9.30 2.52 -8.19
CA LEU A 108 8.48 1.62 -9.00
C LEU A 108 8.61 0.17 -8.51
N LEU A 109 7.47 -0.49 -8.37
CA LEU A 109 7.38 -1.90 -8.03
C LEU A 109 7.65 -2.78 -9.25
N SER A 110 8.07 -4.01 -9.04
CA SER A 110 8.20 -5.00 -10.10
C SER A 110 7.76 -6.37 -9.65
N GLU A 111 7.32 -7.13 -10.62
CA GLU A 111 6.99 -8.53 -10.53
C GLU A 111 7.68 -9.26 -11.70
N CYS A 112 8.31 -10.42 -11.43
CA CYS A 112 9.19 -11.07 -12.40
C CYS A 112 8.52 -12.17 -13.22
N GLN A 113 7.31 -12.62 -12.86
CA GLN A 113 6.58 -13.69 -13.57
C GLN A 113 5.65 -13.10 -14.65
N GLY A 114 4.61 -12.39 -14.24
CA GLY A 114 3.58 -11.82 -15.11
C GLY A 114 3.75 -10.34 -15.40
N GLY A 115 4.57 -9.65 -14.63
CA GLY A 115 4.72 -8.19 -14.70
C GLY A 115 3.52 -7.41 -14.14
N GLU A 116 2.55 -8.08 -13.53
CA GLU A 116 1.37 -7.47 -12.95
C GLU A 116 1.56 -7.27 -11.44
N ILE A 117 1.31 -6.07 -10.95
CA ILE A 117 1.45 -5.75 -9.54
C ILE A 117 0.13 -6.03 -8.81
N ASP A 118 0.20 -6.86 -7.78
CA ASP A 118 -0.91 -7.08 -6.86
C ASP A 118 -1.01 -5.92 -5.87
N VAL A 119 -2.00 -5.06 -6.07
CA VAL A 119 -2.23 -3.88 -5.22
C VAL A 119 -2.93 -4.22 -3.90
N SER A 120 -3.49 -5.43 -3.74
CA SER A 120 -4.14 -5.86 -2.50
C SER A 120 -3.17 -6.04 -1.34
N ARG A 121 -1.87 -6.13 -1.61
CA ARG A 121 -0.79 -6.28 -0.61
C ARG A 121 -0.53 -5.01 0.19
N TYR A 122 -1.05 -3.86 -0.25
CA TYR A 122 -0.78 -2.55 0.35
C TYR A 122 -1.99 -2.10 1.15
N SER A 123 -1.78 -1.85 2.45
CA SER A 123 -2.83 -1.39 3.36
C SER A 123 -3.33 0.00 2.99
N LEU A 124 -4.65 0.13 2.76
CA LEU A 124 -5.27 1.42 2.51
C LEU A 124 -5.15 2.36 3.73
N ASP A 125 -5.17 1.81 4.94
CA ASP A 125 -5.07 2.57 6.19
C ASP A 125 -3.74 3.33 6.32
N GLN A 126 -2.69 2.82 5.65
CA GLN A 126 -1.38 3.45 5.56
C GLN A 126 -1.32 4.54 4.49
N VAL A 127 -2.17 4.47 3.46
CA VAL A 127 -2.12 5.38 2.30
C VAL A 127 -2.55 6.79 2.68
N GLN A 128 -1.76 7.77 2.28
CA GLN A 128 -2.09 9.19 2.40
C GLN A 128 -2.65 9.75 1.09
N THR A 129 -2.12 9.27 -0.03
CA THR A 129 -2.48 9.75 -1.36
C THR A 129 -2.34 8.64 -2.39
N LEU A 130 -3.37 8.50 -3.23
CA LEU A 130 -3.31 7.75 -4.49
C LEU A 130 -3.30 8.76 -5.62
N ARG A 131 -2.32 8.64 -6.51
CA ARG A 131 -2.19 9.48 -7.69
C ARG A 131 -2.13 8.60 -8.93
N LEU A 132 -3.00 8.86 -9.89
CA LEU A 132 -2.98 8.22 -11.21
C LEU A 132 -2.61 9.27 -12.25
N THR A 133 -1.49 9.07 -12.93
CA THR A 133 -1.07 9.86 -14.09
C THR A 133 -1.17 8.98 -15.33
N ILE A 134 -1.74 9.49 -16.42
CA ILE A 134 -1.95 8.74 -17.67
C ILE A 134 -1.25 9.49 -18.79
N GLY A 135 -0.34 8.82 -19.49
CA GLY A 135 0.53 9.44 -20.47
C GLY A 135 1.75 10.10 -19.83
N ASP A 136 2.20 11.19 -20.41
CA ASP A 136 3.36 11.92 -19.93
C ASP A 136 3.12 12.51 -18.53
N ASN A 137 4.15 12.48 -17.71
CA ASN A 137 4.11 13.04 -16.38
C ASN A 137 4.62 14.48 -16.41
N ASP A 138 3.85 15.43 -15.85
CA ASP A 138 4.30 16.83 -15.73
C ASP A 138 5.46 17.02 -14.77
N ASP A 139 5.68 16.06 -13.83
CA ASP A 139 6.88 16.03 -13.01
C ASP A 139 8.02 15.41 -13.83
N ILE A 140 8.90 16.23 -14.37
CA ILE A 140 10.09 15.75 -15.09
C ILE A 140 11.12 15.12 -14.16
N PHE A 141 11.11 15.47 -12.85
CA PHE A 141 12.08 14.95 -11.87
C PHE A 141 11.65 13.55 -11.36
N ILE A 142 11.58 12.59 -12.29
CA ILE A 142 11.21 11.19 -12.04
C ILE A 142 12.31 10.25 -12.52
N SER A 143 12.24 8.98 -12.16
CA SER A 143 13.16 7.97 -12.68
C SER A 143 12.85 7.62 -14.14
N ALA A 144 13.86 7.22 -14.91
CA ALA A 144 13.68 6.80 -16.30
C ALA A 144 12.65 5.65 -16.43
N ARG A 145 12.60 4.77 -15.44
CA ARG A 145 11.64 3.69 -15.37
C ARG A 145 10.21 4.19 -15.16
N GLN A 146 10.01 5.24 -14.35
CA GLN A 146 8.68 5.85 -14.19
C GLN A 146 8.23 6.59 -15.46
N ALA A 147 9.16 7.21 -16.18
CA ALA A 147 8.87 7.86 -17.46
C ALA A 147 8.50 6.85 -18.56
N SER A 148 8.89 5.59 -18.46
CA SER A 148 8.69 4.56 -19.48
C SER A 148 7.33 3.86 -19.43
N VAL A 149 6.46 4.13 -18.43
CA VAL A 149 5.16 3.47 -18.28
C VAL A 149 4.03 4.27 -18.91
N ALA A 150 3.04 3.59 -19.48
CA ALA A 150 1.90 4.24 -20.13
C ALA A 150 0.94 4.91 -19.15
N ALA A 151 0.87 4.38 -17.93
CA ALA A 151 0.16 4.97 -16.81
C ALA A 151 0.90 4.67 -15.51
N LEU A 152 0.91 5.61 -14.58
CA LEU A 152 1.58 5.48 -13.29
C LEU A 152 0.57 5.66 -12.16
N LEU A 153 0.35 4.59 -11.39
CA LEU A 153 -0.35 4.65 -10.11
C LEU A 153 0.70 4.84 -9.00
N ALA A 154 0.74 6.01 -8.40
CA ALA A 154 1.60 6.29 -7.26
C ALA A 154 0.82 6.13 -5.96
N ILE A 155 1.32 5.26 -5.08
CA ILE A 155 0.82 5.01 -3.72
C ILE A 155 1.79 5.69 -2.77
N GLU A 156 1.31 6.71 -2.06
CA GLU A 156 2.11 7.47 -1.10
C GLU A 156 1.62 7.19 0.31
N THR A 157 2.51 6.69 1.16
CA THR A 157 2.18 6.28 2.54
C THR A 157 2.79 7.20 3.59
N MET A 158 3.74 8.06 3.19
CA MET A 158 4.40 8.94 4.12
C MET A 158 3.45 10.03 4.60
N SER A 159 3.15 10.02 5.88
CA SER A 159 2.35 11.06 6.50
C SER A 159 3.13 12.36 6.65
N GLU A 160 2.40 13.45 6.84
CA GLU A 160 2.98 14.70 7.31
C GLU A 160 3.81 14.44 8.58
N ILE A 161 4.97 15.06 8.65
CA ILE A 161 5.86 14.95 9.80
C ILE A 161 5.16 15.63 10.98
N PRO A 162 5.00 14.96 12.13
CA PRO A 162 4.42 15.60 13.31
C PRO A 162 5.23 16.84 13.71
N ILE A 163 4.54 17.92 14.07
CA ILE A 163 5.18 19.16 14.52
C ILE A 163 5.81 18.93 15.89
N ASP A 164 5.15 18.14 16.73
CA ASP A 164 5.59 17.80 18.08
C ASP A 164 6.47 16.53 18.09
N GLN A 165 7.11 16.25 19.21
CA GLN A 165 7.90 15.04 19.44
C GLN A 165 7.13 13.97 20.22
N GLN A 166 5.83 14.17 20.40
CA GLN A 166 5.00 13.20 21.10
C GLN A 166 4.76 11.96 20.24
N PRO A 167 4.61 10.80 20.86
CA PRO A 167 4.23 9.59 20.15
C PRO A 167 2.76 9.66 19.72
N HIS A 168 2.50 9.43 18.43
CA HIS A 168 1.15 9.31 17.89
C HIS A 168 0.86 7.85 17.60
N LEU A 169 -0.15 7.31 18.29
CA LEU A 169 -0.61 5.94 18.12
C LEU A 169 -2.00 5.96 17.49
N SER A 170 -2.16 5.26 16.38
CA SER A 170 -3.45 5.06 15.71
C SER A 170 -3.76 3.58 15.64
N THR A 171 -4.97 3.21 16.03
CA THR A 171 -5.44 1.84 15.99
C THR A 171 -6.77 1.77 15.28
N GLN A 172 -6.97 0.70 14.52
CA GLN A 172 -8.23 0.42 13.84
C GLN A 172 -8.52 -1.06 13.94
N LEU A 173 -9.80 -1.42 14.06
CA LEU A 173 -10.27 -2.78 13.98
C LEU A 173 -11.41 -2.82 12.97
N GLN A 174 -11.21 -3.58 11.90
CA GLN A 174 -12.29 -3.88 10.95
C GLN A 174 -12.83 -5.28 11.23
N VAL A 175 -14.14 -5.40 11.24
CA VAL A 175 -14.84 -6.68 11.37
C VAL A 175 -15.89 -6.76 10.29
N GLY A 176 -16.10 -7.95 9.74
CA GLY A 176 -17.04 -8.15 8.64
C GLY A 176 -17.67 -9.53 8.64
N SER A 177 -18.52 -9.75 7.64
CA SER A 177 -19.16 -11.05 7.42
C SER A 177 -18.12 -12.14 7.12
N PHE A 178 -18.51 -13.39 7.31
CA PHE A 178 -17.71 -14.58 6.98
C PHE A 178 -16.36 -14.65 7.70
N GLY A 179 -16.34 -14.24 8.98
CA GLY A 179 -15.18 -14.32 9.85
C GLY A 179 -14.08 -13.30 9.54
N TYR A 180 -14.40 -12.21 8.83
CA TYR A 180 -13.41 -11.17 8.52
C TYR A 180 -13.07 -10.36 9.77
N VAL A 181 -11.76 -10.29 10.09
CA VAL A 181 -11.20 -9.48 11.18
C VAL A 181 -9.86 -8.92 10.71
N SER A 182 -9.68 -7.60 10.84
CA SER A 182 -8.44 -6.93 10.46
C SER A 182 -8.06 -5.85 11.49
N PRO A 183 -7.25 -6.18 12.50
CA PRO A 183 -6.61 -5.20 13.37
C PRO A 183 -5.45 -4.49 12.67
N TYR A 184 -5.38 -3.17 12.84
CA TYR A 184 -4.34 -2.31 12.34
C TYR A 184 -3.77 -1.45 13.47
N LEU A 185 -2.46 -1.27 13.47
CA LEU A 185 -1.72 -0.44 14.42
C LEU A 185 -0.70 0.41 13.67
N ARG A 186 -0.66 1.70 13.96
CA ARG A 186 0.34 2.63 13.45
C ARG A 186 0.90 3.49 14.56
N TYR A 187 2.21 3.57 14.61
CA TYR A 187 2.98 4.39 15.53
C TYR A 187 3.83 5.38 14.74
N VAL A 188 3.74 6.66 15.08
CA VAL A 188 4.56 7.74 14.48
C VAL A 188 5.17 8.55 15.61
N ARG A 189 6.47 8.82 15.52
CA ARG A 189 7.15 9.68 16.47
C ARG A 189 8.28 10.46 15.80
N ARG A 190 8.32 11.73 16.04
CA ARG A 190 9.46 12.59 15.73
C ARG A 190 10.48 12.46 16.88
N LEU A 191 11.54 11.68 16.67
CA LEU A 191 12.57 11.40 17.68
C LEU A 191 13.51 12.58 17.89
N SER A 192 13.69 13.42 16.87
CA SER A 192 14.44 14.66 16.93
C SER A 192 13.92 15.63 15.87
N ASP A 193 14.42 16.86 15.86
CA ASP A 193 14.09 17.86 14.83
C ASP A 193 14.45 17.42 13.40
N ARG A 194 15.25 16.38 13.29
CA ARG A 194 15.77 15.89 11.99
C ARG A 194 15.32 14.46 11.66
N PHE A 195 14.78 13.72 12.63
CA PHE A 195 14.50 12.30 12.44
C PHE A 195 13.11 11.92 12.90
N THR A 196 12.35 11.33 12.00
CA THR A 196 10.99 10.79 12.24
C THR A 196 10.98 9.31 11.95
N LEU A 197 10.36 8.55 12.84
CA LEU A 197 10.12 7.12 12.73
C LEU A 197 8.62 6.86 12.64
N GLN A 198 8.23 5.98 11.72
CA GLN A 198 6.88 5.46 11.62
C GLN A 198 6.93 3.96 11.48
N ALA A 199 6.17 3.25 12.30
CA ALA A 199 5.99 1.81 12.23
C ALA A 199 4.51 1.48 12.10
N MET A 200 4.18 0.45 11.32
CA MET A 200 2.82 -0.06 11.23
C MET A 200 2.81 -1.58 11.18
N GLY A 201 1.72 -2.15 11.63
CA GLY A 201 1.41 -3.56 11.51
C GLY A 201 -0.08 -3.76 11.27
N GLU A 202 -0.40 -4.68 10.40
CA GLU A 202 -1.76 -5.10 10.08
C GLU A 202 -1.80 -6.62 10.00
N TYR A 203 -2.86 -7.20 10.50
CA TYR A 203 -3.14 -8.62 10.33
C TYR A 203 -4.58 -8.75 9.86
N THR A 204 -4.80 -9.55 8.82
CA THR A 204 -6.13 -9.79 8.29
C THR A 204 -6.41 -11.29 8.27
N TYR A 205 -7.53 -11.67 8.85
CA TYR A 205 -8.07 -13.02 8.79
C TYR A 205 -9.46 -12.99 8.18
N ALA A 206 -9.76 -13.97 7.33
CA ALA A 206 -11.12 -14.20 6.84
C ALA A 206 -11.34 -15.69 6.55
N GLU A 207 -12.47 -16.21 6.95
CA GLU A 207 -12.90 -17.56 6.56
C GLU A 207 -13.38 -17.59 5.11
N ASN A 208 -14.02 -16.51 4.65
CA ASN A 208 -14.57 -16.34 3.31
C ASN A 208 -15.51 -17.47 2.88
N ASP A 209 -16.13 -18.17 3.85
CA ASP A 209 -17.02 -19.29 3.61
C ASP A 209 -18.47 -18.79 3.56
N TYR A 210 -18.98 -18.50 2.36
CA TYR A 210 -20.28 -17.89 2.15
C TYR A 210 -21.20 -18.71 1.25
N PRO A 211 -22.54 -18.69 1.50
CA PRO A 211 -23.52 -19.28 0.62
C PRO A 211 -23.74 -18.43 -0.64
N PHE A 212 -23.98 -19.07 -1.77
CA PHE A 212 -24.34 -18.41 -3.02
C PHE A 212 -25.30 -19.26 -3.87
N LEU A 213 -25.95 -18.59 -4.83
CA LEU A 213 -26.82 -19.23 -5.78
C LEU A 213 -26.06 -19.47 -7.09
N LEU A 214 -26.01 -20.72 -7.54
CA LEU A 214 -25.47 -21.09 -8.82
C LEU A 214 -26.59 -21.30 -9.83
N HIS A 215 -26.65 -20.45 -10.84
CA HIS A 215 -27.60 -20.57 -11.94
C HIS A 215 -26.96 -21.29 -13.12
N ASN A 216 -27.57 -22.41 -13.53
CA ASN A 216 -27.14 -23.15 -14.71
C ASN A 216 -28.33 -23.37 -15.66
N GLY A 217 -28.68 -22.31 -16.35
CA GLY A 217 -29.76 -22.34 -17.34
C GLY A 217 -31.12 -22.73 -16.76
N LYS A 218 -31.33 -24.03 -16.52
CA LYS A 218 -32.59 -24.57 -16.03
C LYS A 218 -32.72 -24.73 -14.51
N TYR A 219 -31.60 -24.83 -13.82
CA TYR A 219 -31.59 -25.14 -12.40
C TYR A 219 -30.79 -24.07 -11.62
N THR A 220 -31.32 -23.76 -10.45
CA THR A 220 -30.63 -22.94 -9.44
C THR A 220 -30.35 -23.84 -8.26
N THR A 221 -29.07 -23.90 -7.84
CA THR A 221 -28.67 -24.62 -6.64
C THR A 221 -28.15 -23.69 -5.59
N HIS A 222 -28.30 -24.04 -4.32
CA HIS A 222 -27.69 -23.35 -3.18
C HIS A 222 -26.34 -24.00 -2.94
N GLU A 223 -25.31 -23.26 -3.20
CA GLU A 223 -23.93 -23.70 -3.03
C GLU A 223 -23.27 -22.93 -1.87
N ARG A 224 -22.16 -23.46 -1.38
CA ARG A 224 -21.34 -22.81 -0.36
C ARG A 224 -19.90 -22.71 -0.85
N ARG A 225 -19.33 -21.51 -0.76
CA ARG A 225 -17.92 -21.28 -1.06
C ARG A 225 -17.09 -21.87 0.06
N THR A 226 -16.23 -22.82 -0.25
CA THR A 226 -15.32 -23.50 0.70
C THR A 226 -13.89 -23.38 0.21
N ASN A 227 -12.92 -23.73 1.05
CA ASN A 227 -11.50 -23.62 0.75
C ASN A 227 -11.12 -22.20 0.34
N SER A 228 -11.54 -21.21 1.13
CA SER A 228 -11.37 -19.78 0.83
C SER A 228 -10.76 -18.97 1.98
N ARG A 229 -10.34 -19.65 3.07
CA ARG A 229 -9.71 -19.02 4.22
C ARG A 229 -8.44 -18.30 3.83
N MET A 230 -8.22 -17.13 4.41
CA MET A 230 -6.97 -16.38 4.30
C MET A 230 -6.42 -15.93 5.64
N ASN A 231 -5.10 -15.84 5.72
CA ASN A 231 -4.34 -15.18 6.77
C ASN A 231 -3.31 -14.27 6.11
N SER A 232 -3.32 -13.00 6.43
CA SER A 232 -2.36 -12.05 5.90
C SER A 232 -1.74 -11.22 7.00
N GLY A 233 -0.43 -11.07 7.00
CA GLY A 233 0.33 -10.19 7.87
C GLY A 233 1.09 -9.16 7.05
N HIS A 234 1.02 -7.90 7.45
CA HIS A 234 1.71 -6.79 6.82
C HIS A 234 2.39 -5.93 7.87
N GLY A 235 3.64 -5.56 7.63
CA GLY A 235 4.41 -4.68 8.51
C GLY A 235 5.32 -3.75 7.73
N GLU A 236 5.41 -2.50 8.20
CA GLU A 236 6.29 -1.48 7.63
C GLU A 236 7.00 -0.68 8.68
N LEU A 237 8.25 -0.33 8.39
CA LEU A 237 9.05 0.62 9.14
C LEU A 237 9.54 1.70 8.18
N ASN A 238 9.15 2.94 8.45
CA ASN A 238 9.52 4.11 7.65
C ASN A 238 10.39 5.04 8.50
N MET A 239 11.46 5.52 7.90
CA MET A 239 12.41 6.45 8.51
C MET A 239 12.56 7.66 7.60
N HIS A 240 12.46 8.84 8.17
CA HIS A 240 12.69 10.08 7.46
C HIS A 240 13.75 10.91 8.20
N TRP A 241 14.81 11.25 7.50
CA TRP A 241 15.90 12.07 8.02
C TRP A 241 16.06 13.34 7.19
N MET A 242 15.99 14.49 7.88
CA MET A 242 16.15 15.83 7.32
C MET A 242 17.52 16.39 7.68
N MET A 243 18.28 16.86 6.69
CA MET A 243 19.61 17.41 6.87
C MET A 243 19.69 18.81 6.23
N GLY A 244 20.21 19.77 7.00
CA GLY A 244 20.37 21.16 6.52
C GLY A 244 19.03 21.91 6.43
N ARG A 245 18.85 22.97 7.21
CA ARG A 245 17.71 23.88 7.12
C ARG A 245 17.99 24.99 6.14
N ARG A 246 17.02 25.31 5.31
CA ARG A 246 16.97 26.52 4.48
C ARG A 246 16.37 27.68 5.26
N ALA A 247 16.51 28.90 4.75
CA ALA A 247 15.89 30.10 5.32
C ALA A 247 14.35 30.02 5.34
N ASP A 248 13.75 29.28 4.39
CA ASP A 248 12.30 29.00 4.31
C ASP A 248 11.83 27.86 5.24
N GLY A 249 12.73 27.31 6.07
CA GLY A 249 12.41 26.20 6.97
C GLY A 249 12.43 24.82 6.33
N MET A 250 12.56 24.70 5.00
CA MET A 250 12.66 23.42 4.29
C MET A 250 14.03 22.78 4.47
N SER A 251 14.05 21.46 4.42
CA SER A 251 15.32 20.70 4.47
C SER A 251 15.97 20.63 3.10
N ARG A 252 17.27 20.92 3.05
CA ARG A 252 18.04 20.86 1.80
C ARG A 252 18.27 19.43 1.34
N ASN A 253 18.55 18.54 2.28
CA ASN A 253 18.81 17.14 2.04
C ASN A 253 17.81 16.31 2.85
N GLN A 254 17.20 15.32 2.22
CA GLN A 254 16.24 14.45 2.85
C GLN A 254 16.54 13.01 2.46
N LEU A 255 16.53 12.13 3.43
CA LEU A 255 16.64 10.68 3.25
C LEU A 255 15.38 10.01 3.78
N TRP A 256 14.72 9.26 2.94
CA TRP A 256 13.64 8.35 3.32
C TRP A 256 14.14 6.92 3.16
N ALA A 257 13.85 6.09 4.15
CA ALA A 257 14.10 4.66 4.07
C ALA A 257 12.87 3.91 4.54
N LYS A 258 12.59 2.77 3.91
CA LYS A 258 11.46 1.91 4.21
C LYS A 258 11.91 0.47 4.24
N ILE A 259 11.40 -0.27 5.22
CA ILE A 259 11.41 -1.73 5.28
C ILE A 259 9.96 -2.19 5.23
N TYR A 260 9.67 -3.15 4.38
CA TYR A 260 8.34 -3.71 4.15
C TYR A 260 8.40 -5.22 4.28
N TYR A 261 7.40 -5.80 4.91
CA TYR A 261 7.18 -7.24 4.97
C TYR A 261 5.71 -7.56 4.78
N TYR A 262 5.42 -8.57 3.98
CA TYR A 262 4.10 -9.12 3.72
C TYR A 262 4.16 -10.63 3.66
N ASP A 263 3.20 -11.29 4.31
CA ASP A 263 3.00 -12.74 4.31
C ASP A 263 1.51 -13.01 4.15
N ASN A 264 1.11 -13.83 3.18
CA ASN A 264 -0.28 -14.18 2.94
C ASN A 264 -0.40 -15.67 2.62
N ASP A 265 -1.04 -16.39 3.51
CA ASP A 265 -1.43 -17.79 3.33
C ASP A 265 -2.92 -17.86 3.05
N ARG A 266 -3.27 -18.31 1.84
CA ARG A 266 -4.67 -18.37 1.40
C ARG A 266 -5.00 -19.70 0.74
N GLN A 267 -6.20 -20.14 1.00
CA GLN A 267 -6.85 -21.23 0.27
C GLN A 267 -7.45 -20.68 -1.03
N LEU A 268 -7.41 -21.50 -2.08
CA LEU A 268 -8.01 -21.15 -3.37
C LEU A 268 -9.26 -21.98 -3.58
N PRO A 269 -10.41 -21.33 -3.68
CA PRO A 269 -11.70 -22.04 -3.72
C PRO A 269 -11.98 -22.76 -5.05
N GLY A 270 -11.09 -22.67 -6.02
CA GLY A 270 -11.21 -23.37 -7.30
C GLY A 270 -12.38 -22.90 -8.17
N ILE A 271 -12.62 -23.63 -9.24
CA ILE A 271 -13.72 -23.36 -10.19
C ILE A 271 -15.02 -23.87 -9.60
N VAL A 272 -16.08 -23.05 -9.67
CA VAL A 272 -17.43 -23.46 -9.30
C VAL A 272 -17.94 -24.48 -10.33
N ARG A 273 -18.14 -25.72 -9.87
CA ARG A 273 -18.71 -26.81 -10.69
C ARG A 273 -19.92 -27.39 -9.98
N TYR A 274 -20.87 -27.91 -10.75
CA TYR A 274 -21.99 -28.67 -10.21
C TYR A 274 -21.49 -29.91 -9.45
N TYR A 275 -22.00 -30.08 -8.24
CA TYR A 275 -21.79 -31.29 -7.40
C TYR A 275 -20.32 -31.56 -7.02
N THR A 276 -19.40 -30.60 -7.22
CA THR A 276 -17.99 -30.80 -6.90
C THR A 276 -17.44 -29.53 -6.26
N ASN A 277 -17.44 -29.44 -4.93
CA ASN A 277 -16.82 -28.36 -4.15
C ASN A 277 -15.52 -28.82 -3.47
N VAL A 278 -14.92 -29.91 -3.95
CA VAL A 278 -13.71 -30.45 -3.33
C VAL A 278 -12.50 -29.80 -3.99
N THR A 279 -11.94 -28.81 -3.31
CA THR A 279 -10.65 -28.21 -3.68
C THR A 279 -9.76 -28.22 -2.45
N ALA A 280 -8.46 -28.36 -2.64
CA ALA A 280 -7.47 -28.26 -1.57
C ALA A 280 -6.23 -27.49 -2.04
N GLU A 281 -6.46 -26.55 -2.94
CA GLU A 281 -5.46 -25.65 -3.48
C GLU A 281 -5.13 -24.56 -2.45
N GLN A 282 -3.84 -24.27 -2.32
CA GLN A 282 -3.33 -23.24 -1.40
C GLN A 282 -2.29 -22.41 -2.12
N LEU A 283 -2.19 -21.13 -1.75
CA LEU A 283 -1.18 -20.22 -2.25
C LEU A 283 -0.59 -19.44 -1.07
N HIS A 284 0.73 -19.51 -0.95
CA HIS A 284 1.47 -18.79 0.08
C HIS A 284 2.39 -17.77 -0.58
N ASP A 285 2.09 -16.50 -0.41
CA ASP A 285 2.85 -15.38 -0.95
C ASP A 285 3.61 -14.66 0.16
N ARG A 286 4.91 -14.46 -0.04
CA ARG A 286 5.76 -13.64 0.84
C ARG A 286 6.46 -12.57 0.02
N ASN A 287 6.53 -11.38 0.58
CA ASN A 287 7.28 -10.29 -0.03
C ASN A 287 7.98 -9.48 1.06
N ALA A 288 9.26 -9.24 0.88
CA ALA A 288 10.04 -8.36 1.72
C ALA A 288 10.87 -7.44 0.85
N PHE A 289 10.86 -6.14 1.14
CA PHE A 289 11.76 -5.21 0.49
C PHE A 289 12.29 -4.13 1.44
N ALA A 290 13.47 -3.66 1.12
CA ALA A 290 14.04 -2.44 1.66
C ALA A 290 14.25 -1.45 0.53
N GLN A 291 13.86 -0.20 0.74
CA GLN A 291 14.09 0.88 -0.21
C GLN A 291 14.55 2.14 0.49
N ALA A 292 15.33 2.94 -0.21
CA ALA A 292 15.78 4.25 0.24
C ALA A 292 15.70 5.25 -0.90
N ARG A 293 15.39 6.51 -0.55
CA ARG A 293 15.37 7.66 -1.45
C ARG A 293 16.09 8.81 -0.79
N TRP A 294 17.14 9.27 -1.40
CA TRP A 294 17.84 10.46 -0.99
C TRP A 294 17.60 11.57 -2.00
N GLN A 295 17.24 12.74 -1.51
CA GLN A 295 17.05 13.93 -2.33
C GLN A 295 17.87 15.06 -1.75
N ALA A 296 18.65 15.72 -2.62
CA ALA A 296 19.48 16.85 -2.27
C ALA A 296 19.21 18.03 -3.20
N ARG A 297 19.34 19.25 -2.66
CA ARG A 297 19.27 20.51 -3.42
C ARG A 297 20.52 21.34 -3.18
N SER A 298 20.99 22.00 -4.23
CA SER A 298 22.11 22.95 -4.12
C SER A 298 21.73 24.20 -3.31
N LEU A 299 22.72 25.01 -2.97
CA LEU A 299 22.54 26.26 -2.21
C LEU A 299 21.72 27.31 -2.97
N ASP A 300 21.89 27.35 -4.28
CA ASP A 300 21.26 28.27 -5.21
C ASP A 300 19.95 27.73 -5.82
N ASP A 301 19.50 26.56 -5.36
CA ASP A 301 18.31 25.82 -5.86
C ASP A 301 18.34 25.47 -7.35
N ARG A 302 19.45 25.67 -8.04
CA ARG A 302 19.59 25.37 -9.47
C ARG A 302 19.78 23.90 -9.78
N TRP A 303 20.23 23.11 -8.80
CA TRP A 303 20.48 21.68 -8.96
C TRP A 303 19.69 20.86 -7.94
N MET A 304 19.05 19.84 -8.42
CA MET A 304 18.42 18.83 -7.57
C MET A 304 18.91 17.45 -7.98
N LEU A 305 19.30 16.65 -6.98
CA LEU A 305 19.69 15.25 -7.15
C LEU A 305 18.75 14.37 -6.38
N LYS A 306 18.26 13.31 -7.02
CA LYS A 306 17.47 12.25 -6.41
C LYS A 306 18.13 10.91 -6.67
N VAL A 307 18.45 10.18 -5.64
CA VAL A 307 19.02 8.83 -5.73
C VAL A 307 18.06 7.88 -5.04
N GLN A 308 17.75 6.77 -5.69
CA GLN A 308 16.87 5.73 -5.16
C GLN A 308 17.57 4.38 -5.23
N ALA A 309 17.31 3.54 -4.23
CA ALA A 309 17.74 2.15 -4.21
C ALA A 309 16.64 1.28 -3.61
N LYS A 310 16.48 0.08 -4.17
CA LYS A 310 15.53 -0.93 -3.67
C LYS A 310 16.12 -2.32 -3.81
N MET A 311 15.85 -3.14 -2.81
CA MET A 311 16.18 -4.55 -2.79
C MET A 311 14.92 -5.31 -2.39
N ASN A 312 14.47 -6.23 -3.24
CA ASN A 312 13.23 -6.96 -3.07
C ASN A 312 13.45 -8.47 -3.12
N TRP A 313 12.79 -9.18 -2.21
CA TRP A 313 12.67 -10.63 -2.18
C TRP A 313 11.19 -10.99 -2.16
N ALA A 314 10.78 -11.85 -3.06
CA ALA A 314 9.44 -12.38 -3.07
C ALA A 314 9.47 -13.89 -3.29
N SER A 315 8.51 -14.59 -2.70
CA SER A 315 8.25 -15.99 -3.00
C SER A 315 6.76 -16.24 -3.11
N SER A 316 6.39 -17.12 -4.02
CA SER A 316 5.01 -17.59 -4.21
C SER A 316 5.03 -19.10 -4.30
N ALA A 317 4.31 -19.77 -3.42
CA ALA A 317 4.23 -21.22 -3.36
C ALA A 317 2.78 -21.68 -3.55
N TYR A 318 2.52 -22.36 -4.66
CA TYR A 318 1.24 -23.00 -4.96
C TYR A 318 1.33 -24.47 -4.61
N GLN A 319 0.30 -24.99 -3.95
CA GLN A 319 0.16 -26.40 -3.57
C GLN A 319 -1.26 -26.90 -3.83
N ASP A 320 -1.39 -28.13 -4.35
CA ASP A 320 -2.65 -28.84 -4.45
C ASP A 320 -2.53 -30.19 -3.74
N THR A 321 -3.17 -30.31 -2.58
CA THR A 321 -3.08 -31.52 -1.74
C THR A 321 -3.99 -32.65 -2.18
N LEU A 322 -4.95 -32.42 -3.09
CA LEU A 322 -5.81 -33.47 -3.66
C LEU A 322 -5.11 -34.30 -4.71
N VAL A 323 -4.10 -33.75 -5.36
CA VAL A 323 -3.37 -34.45 -6.41
C VAL A 323 -2.31 -35.35 -5.78
N ALA A 324 -2.49 -36.66 -5.83
CA ALA A 324 -1.65 -37.65 -5.18
C ALA A 324 -0.14 -37.52 -5.53
N ASN A 325 0.18 -37.06 -6.74
CA ASN A 325 1.55 -36.90 -7.22
C ASN A 325 2.09 -35.47 -7.08
N ARG A 326 1.31 -34.51 -6.60
CA ARG A 326 1.68 -33.08 -6.45
C ARG A 326 2.42 -32.47 -7.65
N ARG A 327 2.06 -32.91 -8.86
CA ARG A 327 2.72 -32.48 -10.10
C ARG A 327 2.57 -30.98 -10.39
N ASN A 328 1.55 -30.35 -9.80
CA ASN A 328 1.26 -28.94 -9.98
C ASN A 328 1.82 -28.07 -8.85
N ASP A 329 2.44 -28.66 -7.82
CA ASP A 329 3.09 -27.87 -6.78
C ASP A 329 4.23 -27.09 -7.40
N ALA A 330 4.23 -25.78 -7.18
CA ALA A 330 5.23 -24.87 -7.72
C ALA A 330 5.61 -23.80 -6.72
N THR A 331 6.89 -23.58 -6.55
CA THR A 331 7.40 -22.46 -5.77
C THR A 331 8.29 -21.60 -6.65
N TYR A 332 8.06 -20.30 -6.59
CA TYR A 332 8.83 -19.29 -7.28
C TYR A 332 9.53 -18.39 -6.28
N TRP A 333 10.78 -18.03 -6.55
CA TRP A 333 11.56 -17.06 -5.77
C TRP A 333 12.05 -15.98 -6.70
N GLN A 334 11.74 -14.73 -6.33
CA GLN A 334 12.11 -13.54 -7.09
C GLN A 334 13.06 -12.67 -6.26
N ARG A 335 14.04 -12.08 -6.93
CA ARG A 335 14.94 -11.08 -6.35
C ARG A 335 15.07 -9.92 -7.32
N GLU A 336 15.00 -8.71 -6.78
CA GLU A 336 15.22 -7.49 -7.53
C GLU A 336 16.23 -6.61 -6.80
N PHE A 337 17.16 -6.07 -7.56
CA PHE A 337 17.97 -4.93 -7.16
C PHE A 337 17.69 -3.81 -8.14
N TYR A 338 17.40 -2.64 -7.62
CA TYR A 338 17.09 -1.46 -8.41
C TYR A 338 17.82 -0.26 -7.85
N THR A 339 18.43 0.54 -8.71
CA THR A 339 19.00 1.84 -8.39
C THR A 339 18.63 2.84 -9.47
N SER A 340 18.41 4.08 -9.07
CA SER A 340 18.09 5.20 -9.94
C SER A 340 18.81 6.46 -9.47
N ALA A 341 19.27 7.26 -10.40
CA ALA A 341 19.78 8.60 -10.16
C ALA A 341 19.14 9.57 -11.15
N ALA A 342 18.51 10.62 -10.66
CA ALA A 342 17.95 11.72 -11.46
C ALA A 342 18.62 13.04 -11.03
N LEU A 343 19.09 13.79 -12.01
CA LEU A 343 19.72 15.08 -11.83
C LEU A 343 18.96 16.13 -12.62
N MET A 344 18.35 17.09 -11.93
CA MET A 344 17.64 18.21 -12.53
C MET A 344 18.47 19.48 -12.40
N TRP A 345 18.57 20.21 -13.50
CA TRP A 345 19.23 21.51 -13.59
C TRP A 345 18.26 22.59 -14.05
N MET A 346 18.16 23.66 -13.28
CA MET A 346 17.33 24.83 -13.54
C MET A 346 18.24 26.07 -13.63
N PRO A 347 18.72 26.43 -14.83
CA PRO A 347 19.61 27.60 -15.01
C PRO A 347 18.91 28.92 -14.67
N ASP A 348 17.63 29.00 -14.97
CA ASP A 348 16.74 30.14 -14.67
C ASP A 348 15.31 29.66 -14.44
N ASP A 349 14.38 30.57 -14.17
CA ASP A 349 12.97 30.27 -13.90
C ASP A 349 12.18 29.75 -15.10
N GLY A 350 12.73 29.86 -16.31
CA GLY A 350 12.06 29.45 -17.56
C GLY A 350 12.49 28.10 -18.09
N TRP A 351 13.58 27.52 -17.57
CA TRP A 351 14.16 26.28 -18.08
C TRP A 351 14.45 25.28 -16.99
N ALA A 352 14.08 24.03 -17.25
CA ALA A 352 14.46 22.89 -16.43
C ALA A 352 14.88 21.74 -17.35
N LEU A 353 16.00 21.12 -17.04
CA LEU A 353 16.51 19.93 -17.71
C LEU A 353 16.71 18.85 -16.67
N ASP A 354 16.13 17.67 -16.90
CA ASP A 354 16.30 16.49 -16.06
C ASP A 354 16.96 15.37 -16.86
N TYR A 355 17.93 14.73 -16.26
CA TYR A 355 18.53 13.49 -16.76
C TYR A 355 18.42 12.42 -15.70
N SER A 356 17.83 11.30 -16.04
CA SER A 356 17.73 10.16 -15.15
C SER A 356 18.30 8.88 -15.77
N ALA A 357 18.93 8.08 -14.92
CA ALA A 357 19.52 6.79 -15.28
C ALA A 357 19.18 5.75 -14.23
N ASP A 358 18.63 4.63 -14.67
CA ASP A 358 18.18 3.52 -13.83
C ASP A 358 18.91 2.25 -14.22
N TRP A 359 19.29 1.48 -13.21
CA TRP A 359 19.76 0.11 -13.37
C TRP A 359 18.91 -0.84 -12.54
N MET A 360 18.57 -1.98 -13.15
CA MET A 360 17.83 -3.04 -12.47
C MET A 360 18.44 -4.41 -12.76
N MET A 361 18.37 -5.27 -11.78
CA MET A 361 18.66 -6.69 -11.90
C MET A 361 17.51 -7.49 -11.31
N ASN A 362 16.94 -8.38 -12.09
CA ASN A 362 15.89 -9.30 -11.66
C ASN A 362 16.34 -10.73 -11.84
N SER A 363 16.02 -11.60 -10.89
CA SER A 363 16.20 -13.05 -11.03
C SER A 363 14.93 -13.78 -10.60
N LEU A 364 14.67 -14.90 -11.27
CA LEU A 364 13.54 -15.79 -10.99
C LEU A 364 14.06 -17.22 -10.89
N ASN A 365 13.74 -17.89 -9.79
CA ASN A 365 13.99 -19.31 -9.60
C ASN A 365 12.65 -20.03 -9.43
N SER A 366 12.57 -21.28 -9.84
CA SER A 366 11.35 -22.09 -9.72
C SER A 366 11.67 -23.55 -9.45
N THR A 367 10.80 -24.23 -8.70
CA THR A 367 10.84 -25.69 -8.56
C THR A 367 10.49 -26.42 -9.86
N LEU A 368 9.79 -25.78 -10.80
CA LEU A 368 9.42 -26.37 -12.10
C LEU A 368 10.59 -26.43 -13.08
N ALA A 369 11.61 -25.60 -12.88
CA ALA A 369 12.78 -25.53 -13.77
C ALA A 369 14.04 -25.28 -12.92
N THR A 370 14.47 -26.30 -12.20
CA THR A 370 15.55 -26.21 -11.21
C THR A 370 16.91 -25.87 -11.84
N ASP A 371 17.10 -26.23 -13.10
CA ASP A 371 18.36 -26.01 -13.86
C ASP A 371 18.41 -24.60 -14.48
N LEU A 372 17.28 -23.93 -14.58
CA LEU A 372 17.16 -22.59 -15.15
C LEU A 372 17.03 -21.55 -14.03
N ARG A 373 17.96 -20.62 -13.98
CA ARG A 373 17.94 -19.46 -13.08
C ARG A 373 18.01 -18.17 -13.90
N PRO A 374 16.93 -17.82 -14.61
CA PRO A 374 16.96 -16.64 -15.47
C PRO A 374 17.22 -15.39 -14.63
N HIS A 375 18.05 -14.54 -15.17
CA HIS A 375 18.28 -13.20 -14.62
C HIS A 375 18.29 -12.20 -15.78
N ARG A 376 17.85 -10.99 -15.48
CA ARG A 376 17.74 -9.89 -16.43
C ARG A 376 18.39 -8.64 -15.85
N HIS A 377 19.24 -8.00 -16.62
CA HIS A 377 19.73 -6.65 -16.36
C HIS A 377 19.01 -5.69 -17.29
N GLY A 378 18.65 -4.53 -16.78
CA GLY A 378 18.06 -3.44 -17.54
C GLY A 378 18.75 -2.13 -17.18
N ILE A 379 19.01 -1.32 -18.22
CA ILE A 379 19.47 0.06 -18.08
C ILE A 379 18.48 0.92 -18.85
N LEU A 380 17.90 1.92 -18.18
CA LEU A 380 17.00 2.88 -18.77
C LEU A 380 17.57 4.27 -18.54
N GLN A 381 17.36 5.16 -19.51
CA GLN A 381 17.76 6.57 -19.42
C GLN A 381 16.64 7.44 -19.97
N SER A 382 16.49 8.63 -19.40
CA SER A 382 15.54 9.65 -19.81
C SER A 382 16.19 11.00 -19.73
N LEU A 383 15.88 11.88 -20.69
CA LEU A 383 16.31 13.28 -20.77
C LEU A 383 15.10 14.17 -21.02
#